data_3219c81c98ea49e64c03f4f90a796650
#
_entry.id   3219c81c98ea49e64c03f4f90a796650
#
_cell.length_a   1.000
_cell.length_b   1.000
_cell.length_c   1.000
_cell.angle_alpha   90.00
_cell.angle_beta   90.00
_cell.angle_gamma   90.00
#
_symmetry.space_group_name_H-M   'P 1'
#
loop_
_entity.id
_entity.type
_entity.pdbx_description
1 polymer ?
#
loop_
_entity_poly.entity_id
_entity_poly.type
_entity_poly.pdbx_seq_one_letter_code
_entity_poly.pdbx_strand_id
1 'polypeptide(L)'
;MPSDILPPNDRRDAPARDGSARADAQADAPWPRKAGVTRDLAAIPRASPGPAVVGAVERAAASFARLDQTLTRHPLRPAFLYRIRLEAVRRQAAVDGQAIDPWHLAAMLEGFRLRMDGALRIIDRGMVFDAARHALTLHQWQVAPDFDQEGEVQRAEQALGAAAGSGSSLLDAARGVHAWLDQGGSRPPIRAALVRVWMRRRLLCVPVPLTGPKALAADVPFQHDAWLPIFLDALADEADDALQLLFDMERRWVSARAAVAGRRRTSRAVLAVDVLAAAPLLSATTLAAAIGVSVKHAIALLDGFLAAGIVVEVTHRAKRRLFGLEGLAPLREQVSPPRRPEPGRGRGRPPIQNIAADTTARPQLPPLGPIERRSLDYSDLAHWMAHADQVARTTRRALERLTLGSGASPEGPVQAAPQAQSGVRTDAASESAMIGDEEPDDA
;
A
#
# COMPACT_ATOMS: atom_id res chain seq x y z
N MET A 1 69.12 -16.50 28.19
CA MET A 1 68.71 -16.43 29.62
C MET A 1 68.41 -15.01 29.98
N PRO A 2 67.37 -14.69 30.75
CA PRO A 2 66.14 -15.45 31.05
C PRO A 2 64.87 -14.76 30.50
N SER A 3 63.82 -15.55 30.50
CA SER A 3 62.46 -15.32 30.15
C SER A 3 61.73 -14.36 31.14
N ASP A 4 61.00 -13.36 30.60
CA ASP A 4 60.00 -12.65 31.41
C ASP A 4 58.61 -13.03 30.92
N ILE A 5 57.90 -13.65 31.80
CA ILE A 5 56.55 -14.12 31.70
C ILE A 5 55.61 -12.96 32.08
N LEU A 6 54.78 -12.49 31.14
CA LEU A 6 53.68 -11.55 31.38
C LEU A 6 52.43 -12.34 31.85
N PRO A 7 51.66 -11.83 32.84
CA PRO A 7 50.46 -12.50 33.34
C PRO A 7 49.25 -12.29 32.40
N PRO A 8 48.25 -13.19 32.48
CA PRO A 8 47.05 -13.16 31.62
C PRO A 8 46.12 -12.01 32.00
N ASN A 9 45.70 -11.32 30.97
CA ASN A 9 44.77 -10.20 31.02
C ASN A 9 43.33 -10.72 31.28
N ASP A 10 42.85 -10.50 32.46
CA ASP A 10 41.51 -10.86 32.96
C ASP A 10 40.47 -9.95 32.24
N ARG A 11 39.90 -10.43 31.15
CA ARG A 11 38.77 -9.74 30.48
C ARG A 11 37.50 -10.05 31.27
N ARG A 12 37.10 -9.10 32.10
CA ARG A 12 35.78 -9.08 32.70
C ARG A 12 34.71 -8.98 31.61
N ASP A 13 33.93 -10.01 31.51
CA ASP A 13 32.68 -10.07 30.73
C ASP A 13 31.74 -8.96 31.19
N ALA A 14 31.55 -7.94 30.35
CA ALA A 14 30.46 -7.00 30.51
C ALA A 14 29.20 -7.63 29.92
N PRO A 15 28.06 -7.64 30.63
CA PRO A 15 26.84 -8.23 30.10
C PRO A 15 26.36 -7.42 28.87
N ALA A 16 26.07 -8.15 27.79
CA ALA A 16 25.41 -7.65 26.62
C ALA A 16 24.10 -6.95 27.02
N ARG A 17 24.03 -5.66 26.82
CA ARG A 17 22.79 -4.90 26.98
C ARG A 17 21.87 -5.24 25.82
N ASP A 18 20.87 -6.02 26.15
CA ASP A 18 19.74 -6.36 25.32
C ASP A 18 19.01 -5.08 24.85
N GLY A 19 19.39 -4.58 23.66
CA GLY A 19 18.82 -3.37 23.03
C GLY A 19 17.47 -3.62 22.37
N SER A 20 16.98 -4.86 22.37
CA SER A 20 15.74 -5.28 21.70
C SER A 20 14.48 -4.84 22.45
N ALA A 21 14.53 -4.76 23.78
CA ALA A 21 13.32 -4.50 24.60
C ALA A 21 12.82 -3.04 24.60
N ARG A 22 13.59 -2.08 24.05
CA ARG A 22 13.19 -0.65 24.05
C ARG A 22 12.48 -0.17 22.78
N ALA A 23 12.60 -0.90 21.67
CA ALA A 23 11.93 -0.51 20.43
C ALA A 23 10.43 -0.85 20.44
N ASP A 24 10.05 -1.92 21.15
CA ASP A 24 8.63 -2.34 21.23
C ASP A 24 7.79 -1.51 22.21
N ALA A 25 8.42 -0.82 23.17
CA ALA A 25 7.70 -0.06 24.19
C ALA A 25 7.16 1.31 23.70
N GLN A 26 7.59 1.80 22.55
CA GLN A 26 7.26 3.15 22.06
C GLN A 26 6.24 3.16 20.92
N ALA A 27 5.83 1.99 20.41
CA ALA A 27 4.79 1.85 19.38
C ALA A 27 3.36 1.83 19.95
N ASP A 28 3.22 1.84 21.26
CA ASP A 28 1.93 1.85 21.93
C ASP A 28 1.35 3.27 21.97
N ALA A 29 0.57 3.60 20.95
CA ALA A 29 -0.25 4.80 20.92
C ALA A 29 -1.23 4.86 22.11
N PRO A 30 -1.67 6.06 22.50
CA PRO A 30 -2.41 6.35 23.74
C PRO A 30 -3.88 5.90 23.72
N TRP A 31 -4.15 4.69 23.28
CA TRP A 31 -5.48 4.11 23.47
C TRP A 31 -5.53 3.53 24.88
N PRO A 32 -6.57 3.86 25.68
CA PRO A 32 -6.69 3.33 27.02
C PRO A 32 -6.81 1.79 26.95
N ARG A 33 -5.77 1.10 27.41
CA ARG A 33 -5.80 -0.36 27.61
C ARG A 33 -6.83 -0.67 28.68
N LYS A 34 -8.01 -1.12 28.27
CA LYS A 34 -8.95 -1.72 29.20
C LYS A 34 -8.44 -3.10 29.57
N ALA A 35 -7.97 -3.25 30.82
CA ALA A 35 -7.52 -4.51 31.34
C ALA A 35 -8.63 -5.59 31.24
N GLY A 36 -8.32 -6.69 30.55
CA GLY A 36 -8.79 -8.02 30.92
C GLY A 36 -10.25 -8.38 30.67
N VAL A 37 -10.96 -7.81 29.70
CA VAL A 37 -12.26 -8.36 29.27
C VAL A 37 -12.07 -8.98 27.90
N THR A 38 -11.86 -10.29 27.86
CA THR A 38 -12.05 -11.09 26.63
C THR A 38 -13.52 -11.03 26.26
N ARG A 39 -13.91 -10.01 25.51
CA ARG A 39 -15.23 -9.98 24.88
C ARG A 39 -15.24 -11.00 23.75
N ASP A 40 -16.19 -11.89 23.82
CA ASP A 40 -16.43 -12.87 22.77
C ASP A 40 -16.69 -12.12 21.43
N LEU A 41 -15.87 -12.35 20.42
CA LEU A 41 -16.02 -11.74 19.08
C LEU A 41 -17.37 -12.06 18.45
N ALA A 42 -18.03 -13.14 18.90
CA ALA A 42 -19.40 -13.50 18.48
C ALA A 42 -20.49 -12.56 19.02
N ALA A 43 -20.17 -11.72 20.01
CA ALA A 43 -21.11 -10.82 20.67
C ALA A 43 -21.14 -9.39 20.08
N ILE A 44 -20.54 -9.15 18.90
CA ILE A 44 -20.66 -7.86 18.22
C ILE A 44 -22.12 -7.64 17.83
N PRO A 45 -22.78 -6.56 18.29
CA PRO A 45 -24.16 -6.31 17.96
C PRO A 45 -24.34 -6.24 16.43
N ARG A 46 -25.14 -7.15 15.88
CA ARG A 46 -25.52 -7.15 14.46
C ARG A 46 -26.64 -6.15 14.17
N ALA A 47 -26.61 -5.01 14.83
CA ALA A 47 -27.54 -3.95 14.52
C ALA A 47 -27.47 -3.57 13.03
N SER A 48 -28.60 -3.30 12.42
CA SER A 48 -28.66 -2.81 11.04
C SER A 48 -27.79 -1.55 10.91
N PRO A 49 -26.96 -1.44 9.88
CA PRO A 49 -26.09 -0.29 9.71
C PRO A 49 -26.91 0.98 9.51
N GLY A 50 -26.56 2.04 10.21
CA GLY A 50 -27.18 3.35 10.01
C GLY A 50 -26.88 3.91 8.60
N PRO A 51 -27.65 4.91 8.14
CA PRO A 51 -27.54 5.45 6.77
C PRO A 51 -26.12 5.98 6.45
N ALA A 52 -25.42 6.55 7.42
CA ALA A 52 -24.05 7.03 7.25
C ALA A 52 -23.10 5.87 6.93
N VAL A 53 -23.22 4.72 7.59
CA VAL A 53 -22.40 3.53 7.33
C VAL A 53 -22.73 2.96 5.94
N VAL A 54 -24.00 2.93 5.55
CA VAL A 54 -24.41 2.45 4.21
C VAL A 54 -23.79 3.30 3.12
N GLY A 55 -23.87 4.63 3.21
CA GLY A 55 -23.27 5.54 2.24
C GLY A 55 -21.74 5.41 2.17
N ALA A 56 -21.08 5.22 3.32
CA ALA A 56 -19.62 5.00 3.37
C ALA A 56 -19.22 3.65 2.73
N VAL A 57 -20.00 2.58 2.96
CA VAL A 57 -19.79 1.28 2.28
C VAL A 57 -19.93 1.41 0.76
N GLU A 58 -20.97 2.08 0.29
CA GLU A 58 -21.20 2.30 -1.15
C GLU A 58 -20.03 3.06 -1.79
N ARG A 59 -19.58 4.14 -1.13
CA ARG A 59 -18.43 4.93 -1.60
C ARG A 59 -17.15 4.11 -1.64
N ALA A 60 -16.82 3.39 -0.57
CA ALA A 60 -15.64 2.53 -0.53
C ALA A 60 -15.70 1.43 -1.59
N ALA A 61 -16.85 0.76 -1.77
CA ALA A 61 -17.02 -0.27 -2.79
C ALA A 61 -16.82 0.29 -4.20
N ALA A 62 -17.36 1.46 -4.50
CA ALA A 62 -17.17 2.12 -5.80
C ALA A 62 -15.71 2.50 -6.06
N SER A 63 -15.00 3.06 -5.06
CA SER A 63 -13.58 3.42 -5.18
C SER A 63 -12.70 2.21 -5.35
N PHE A 64 -12.93 1.11 -4.59
CA PHE A 64 -12.24 -0.16 -4.76
C PHE A 64 -12.46 -0.76 -6.16
N ALA A 65 -13.69 -0.79 -6.63
CA ALA A 65 -14.01 -1.35 -7.95
C ALA A 65 -13.34 -0.56 -9.08
N ARG A 66 -13.32 0.79 -9.02
CA ARG A 66 -12.63 1.62 -10.00
C ARG A 66 -11.12 1.36 -10.01
N LEU A 67 -10.52 1.27 -8.83
CA LEU A 67 -9.09 1.01 -8.70
C LEU A 67 -8.74 -0.39 -9.23
N ASP A 68 -9.48 -1.43 -8.83
CA ASP A 68 -9.25 -2.81 -9.26
C ASP A 68 -9.39 -2.98 -10.78
N GLN A 69 -10.45 -2.42 -11.35
CA GLN A 69 -10.68 -2.45 -12.80
C GLN A 69 -9.55 -1.80 -13.56
N THR A 70 -9.07 -0.63 -13.09
CA THR A 70 -7.98 0.10 -13.76
C THR A 70 -6.65 -0.66 -13.64
N LEU A 71 -6.39 -1.32 -12.50
CA LEU A 71 -5.18 -2.11 -12.27
C LEU A 71 -5.17 -3.43 -13.03
N THR A 72 -6.33 -3.98 -13.35
CA THR A 72 -6.44 -5.22 -14.10
C THR A 72 -5.74 -5.07 -15.44
N ARG A 73 -4.64 -5.82 -15.66
CA ARG A 73 -3.80 -5.78 -16.86
C ARG A 73 -3.11 -4.41 -17.13
N HIS A 74 -3.02 -3.51 -16.15
CA HIS A 74 -2.32 -2.24 -16.33
C HIS A 74 -0.81 -2.46 -16.50
N PRO A 75 -0.14 -1.85 -17.52
CA PRO A 75 1.29 -2.08 -17.79
C PRO A 75 2.19 -1.62 -16.64
N LEU A 76 1.82 -0.55 -15.94
CA LEU A 76 2.58 -0.03 -14.79
C LEU A 76 2.24 -0.71 -13.46
N ARG A 77 1.40 -1.76 -13.44
CA ARG A 77 0.99 -2.44 -12.21
C ARG A 77 2.14 -2.77 -11.23
N PRO A 78 3.28 -3.37 -11.66
CA PRO A 78 4.38 -3.64 -10.75
C PRO A 78 5.02 -2.36 -10.20
N ALA A 79 5.23 -1.35 -11.04
CA ALA A 79 5.79 -0.05 -10.66
C ALA A 79 4.86 0.69 -9.69
N PHE A 80 3.57 0.69 -9.98
CA PHE A 80 2.53 1.26 -9.11
C PHE A 80 2.52 0.57 -7.74
N LEU A 81 2.51 -0.76 -7.70
CA LEU A 81 2.49 -1.51 -6.43
C LEU A 81 3.73 -1.19 -5.57
N TYR A 82 4.88 -0.97 -6.17
CA TYR A 82 6.06 -0.55 -5.42
C TYR A 82 5.87 0.84 -4.80
N ARG A 83 5.45 1.83 -5.60
CA ARG A 83 5.23 3.22 -5.12
C ARG A 83 4.13 3.32 -4.09
N ILE A 84 2.98 2.69 -4.34
CA ILE A 84 1.85 2.78 -3.42
C ILE A 84 2.14 2.11 -2.07
N ARG A 85 2.97 1.05 -2.04
CA ARG A 85 3.43 0.45 -0.77
C ARG A 85 4.31 1.40 0.02
N LEU A 86 5.24 2.11 -0.62
CA LEU A 86 6.06 3.11 0.05
C LEU A 86 5.21 4.26 0.59
N GLU A 87 4.23 4.72 -0.17
CA GLU A 87 3.31 5.77 0.28
C GLU A 87 2.42 5.28 1.44
N ALA A 88 1.88 4.07 1.35
CA ALA A 88 1.06 3.49 2.41
C ALA A 88 1.84 3.35 3.72
N VAL A 89 3.05 2.79 3.70
CA VAL A 89 3.85 2.65 4.93
C VAL A 89 4.27 4.00 5.50
N ARG A 90 4.48 5.01 4.67
CA ARG A 90 4.74 6.38 5.11
C ARG A 90 3.52 6.97 5.83
N ARG A 91 2.31 6.81 5.27
CA ARG A 91 1.05 7.25 5.89
C ARG A 91 0.77 6.48 7.19
N GLN A 92 1.01 5.18 7.20
CA GLN A 92 0.88 4.35 8.40
C GLN A 92 1.85 4.77 9.49
N ALA A 93 3.13 4.99 9.15
CA ALA A 93 4.15 5.46 10.09
C ALA A 93 3.79 6.84 10.67
N ALA A 94 3.22 7.74 9.87
CA ALA A 94 2.79 9.06 10.33
C ALA A 94 1.71 8.98 11.42
N VAL A 95 0.70 8.10 11.25
CA VAL A 95 -0.34 7.87 12.27
C VAL A 95 0.18 7.10 13.50
N ASP A 96 1.31 6.41 13.36
CA ASP A 96 2.00 5.75 14.48
C ASP A 96 3.00 6.71 15.17
N GLY A 97 2.98 8.01 14.82
CA GLY A 97 3.84 9.04 15.40
C GLY A 97 5.24 9.12 14.78
N GLN A 98 5.50 8.39 13.71
CA GLN A 98 6.79 8.31 13.01
C GLN A 98 6.70 8.93 11.60
N ALA A 99 6.35 10.21 11.52
CA ALA A 99 6.20 10.89 10.23
C ALA A 99 7.53 11.01 9.49
N ILE A 100 7.55 10.61 8.22
CA ILE A 100 8.70 10.76 7.34
C ILE A 100 8.29 11.40 6.02
N ASP A 101 9.07 12.38 5.59
CA ASP A 101 8.91 13.03 4.28
C ASP A 101 9.20 12.03 3.14
N PRO A 102 8.41 12.04 2.03
CA PRO A 102 8.60 11.14 0.89
C PRO A 102 10.01 11.22 0.29
N TRP A 103 10.60 12.43 0.25
CA TRP A 103 11.97 12.63 -0.24
C TRP A 103 12.99 11.93 0.67
N HIS A 104 12.84 12.07 2.00
CA HIS A 104 13.74 11.44 2.96
C HIS A 104 13.69 9.91 2.88
N LEU A 105 12.49 9.33 2.80
CA LEU A 105 12.33 7.89 2.66
C LEU A 105 12.99 7.39 1.36
N ALA A 106 12.71 8.04 0.23
CA ALA A 106 13.28 7.65 -1.06
C ALA A 106 14.82 7.82 -1.10
N ALA A 107 15.36 8.89 -0.51
CA ALA A 107 16.80 9.12 -0.42
C ALA A 107 17.49 8.08 0.46
N MET A 108 16.87 7.65 1.55
CA MET A 108 17.40 6.60 2.43
C MET A 108 17.40 5.23 1.74
N LEU A 109 16.36 4.91 0.97
CA LEU A 109 16.33 3.71 0.13
C LEU A 109 17.49 3.65 -0.85
N GLU A 110 17.95 4.81 -1.36
CA GLU A 110 19.13 4.94 -2.21
C GLU A 110 20.45 4.95 -1.41
N GLY A 111 20.44 4.68 -0.11
CA GLY A 111 21.62 4.69 0.76
C GLY A 111 22.22 6.07 0.95
N PHE A 112 21.40 7.10 0.84
CA PHE A 112 21.82 8.48 0.99
C PHE A 112 22.00 8.82 2.46
N ARG A 113 23.18 9.34 2.85
CA ARG A 113 23.37 9.88 4.19
C ARG A 113 22.81 11.30 4.22
N LEU A 114 21.69 11.46 4.90
CA LEU A 114 21.05 12.76 5.05
C LEU A 114 21.93 13.69 5.88
N ARG A 115 22.25 14.86 5.33
CA ARG A 115 22.76 15.97 6.11
C ARG A 115 21.57 16.85 6.44
N MET A 116 21.22 16.89 7.72
CA MET A 116 20.22 17.84 8.22
C MET A 116 20.83 19.24 8.22
N ASP A 117 20.03 20.23 7.83
CA ASP A 117 20.45 21.62 7.92
C ASP A 117 20.48 22.03 9.40
N GLY A 118 21.65 22.46 9.88
CA GLY A 118 21.81 22.91 11.27
C GLY A 118 21.00 24.18 11.63
N ALA A 119 20.41 24.86 10.65
CA ALA A 119 19.49 25.96 10.86
C ALA A 119 18.10 25.50 11.30
N LEU A 120 17.69 24.29 10.92
CA LEU A 120 16.47 23.63 11.37
C LEU A 120 16.78 22.78 12.60
N ARG A 121 16.93 23.42 13.74
CA ARG A 121 17.28 22.79 15.03
C ARG A 121 16.25 21.78 15.57
N ILE A 122 15.15 21.54 14.87
CA ILE A 122 13.97 20.84 15.38
C ILE A 122 13.91 19.39 14.92
N ILE A 123 14.63 18.99 13.86
CA ILE A 123 14.59 17.60 13.38
C ILE A 123 15.91 16.94 13.73
N ASP A 124 15.91 16.12 14.76
CA ASP A 124 17.01 15.23 15.06
C ASP A 124 17.19 14.23 13.90
N ARG A 125 18.43 14.10 13.45
CA ARG A 125 18.80 13.11 12.44
C ARG A 125 18.39 11.68 12.85
N GLY A 126 18.45 11.38 14.15
CA GLY A 126 17.99 10.12 14.73
C GLY A 126 16.52 9.86 14.40
N MET A 127 15.66 10.84 14.60
CA MET A 127 14.23 10.71 14.34
C MET A 127 13.90 10.34 12.87
N VAL A 128 14.63 10.92 11.91
CA VAL A 128 14.42 10.59 10.48
C VAL A 128 14.85 9.15 10.18
N PHE A 129 15.93 8.67 10.79
CA PHE A 129 16.36 7.27 10.63
C PHE A 129 15.38 6.31 11.29
N ASP A 130 14.88 6.63 12.46
CA ASP A 130 13.93 5.80 13.19
C ASP A 130 12.59 5.75 12.46
N ALA A 131 12.09 6.88 11.96
CA ALA A 131 10.89 6.92 11.14
C ALA A 131 11.03 6.13 9.83
N ALA A 132 12.20 6.20 9.17
CA ALA A 132 12.45 5.40 7.97
C ALA A 132 12.56 3.91 8.29
N ARG A 133 13.23 3.54 9.39
CA ARG A 133 13.31 2.14 9.84
C ARG A 133 11.92 1.60 10.15
N HIS A 134 11.11 2.37 10.86
CA HIS A 134 9.72 2.01 11.15
C HIS A 134 8.91 1.81 9.86
N ALA A 135 8.98 2.73 8.90
CA ALA A 135 8.32 2.58 7.60
C ALA A 135 8.77 1.32 6.84
N LEU A 136 10.08 1.00 6.88
CA LEU A 136 10.62 -0.22 6.26
C LEU A 136 10.17 -1.49 6.99
N THR A 137 10.05 -1.46 8.31
CA THR A 137 9.46 -2.57 9.07
C THR A 137 7.99 -2.78 8.68
N LEU A 138 7.20 -1.70 8.57
CA LEU A 138 5.82 -1.80 8.06
C LEU A 138 5.75 -2.38 6.64
N HIS A 139 6.71 -2.03 5.77
CA HIS A 139 6.81 -2.62 4.44
C HIS A 139 7.10 -4.12 4.50
N GLN A 140 7.98 -4.56 5.39
CA GLN A 140 8.28 -5.98 5.60
C GLN A 140 7.02 -6.77 6.00
N TRP A 141 6.23 -6.27 6.95
CA TRP A 141 4.95 -6.87 7.35
C TRP A 141 4.00 -7.13 6.18
N GLN A 142 4.01 -6.27 5.17
CA GLN A 142 3.11 -6.38 4.03
C GLN A 142 3.62 -7.29 2.91
N VAL A 143 4.94 -7.38 2.73
CA VAL A 143 5.55 -8.00 1.55
C VAL A 143 6.21 -9.34 1.87
N ALA A 144 6.90 -9.42 3.00
CA ALA A 144 7.68 -10.61 3.37
C ALA A 144 7.78 -10.71 4.91
N PRO A 145 6.65 -10.96 5.60
CA PRO A 145 6.67 -11.15 7.05
C PRO A 145 7.58 -12.33 7.41
N ASP A 146 8.28 -12.22 8.52
CA ASP A 146 9.02 -13.34 9.10
C ASP A 146 8.05 -14.36 9.74
N PHE A 147 8.59 -15.42 10.33
CA PHE A 147 7.77 -16.50 10.87
C PHE A 147 6.82 -16.04 12.00
N ASP A 148 7.31 -15.20 12.91
CA ASP A 148 6.51 -14.70 14.03
C ASP A 148 5.46 -13.69 13.54
N GLN A 149 5.86 -12.80 12.64
CA GLN A 149 4.97 -11.85 11.99
C GLN A 149 3.86 -12.56 11.20
N GLU A 150 4.19 -13.64 10.49
CA GLU A 150 3.21 -14.43 9.75
C GLU A 150 2.14 -15.02 10.67
N GLY A 151 2.55 -15.54 11.84
CA GLY A 151 1.62 -16.05 12.86
C GLY A 151 0.68 -14.96 13.38
N GLU A 152 1.18 -13.74 13.57
CA GLU A 152 0.35 -12.59 13.97
C GLU A 152 -0.61 -12.14 12.88
N VAL A 153 -0.16 -12.09 11.62
CA VAL A 153 -1.02 -11.77 10.48
C VAL A 153 -2.16 -12.78 10.35
N GLN A 154 -1.87 -14.08 10.51
CA GLN A 154 -2.89 -15.13 10.47
C GLN A 154 -3.93 -14.98 11.59
N ARG A 155 -3.51 -14.63 12.81
CA ARG A 155 -4.44 -14.33 13.92
C ARG A 155 -5.33 -13.13 13.61
N ALA A 156 -4.75 -12.08 13.02
CA ALA A 156 -5.50 -10.90 12.59
C ALA A 156 -6.48 -11.24 11.45
N GLU A 157 -6.10 -12.09 10.49
CA GLU A 157 -7.01 -12.58 9.45
C GLU A 157 -8.19 -13.38 10.01
N GLN A 158 -7.94 -14.20 11.02
CA GLN A 158 -9.00 -14.95 11.71
C GLN A 158 -9.97 -13.99 12.41
N ALA A 159 -9.46 -12.94 13.06
CA ALA A 159 -10.28 -11.93 13.72
C ALA A 159 -11.16 -11.18 12.70
N LEU A 160 -10.61 -10.82 11.51
CA LEU A 160 -11.39 -10.23 10.42
C LEU A 160 -12.45 -11.20 9.88
N GLY A 161 -12.15 -12.51 9.85
CA GLY A 161 -13.08 -13.56 9.45
C GLY A 161 -14.23 -13.77 10.43
N ALA A 162 -13.96 -13.68 11.74
CA ALA A 162 -14.96 -13.86 12.80
C ALA A 162 -16.04 -12.76 12.81
N ALA A 163 -15.73 -11.56 12.30
CA ALA A 163 -16.68 -10.46 12.16
C ALA A 163 -17.63 -10.61 10.95
N ALA A 164 -17.49 -11.68 10.13
CA ALA A 164 -18.29 -11.90 8.95
C ALA A 164 -19.78 -12.13 9.29
N GLY A 165 -20.66 -11.63 8.43
CA GLY A 165 -22.12 -11.86 8.57
C GLY A 165 -23.01 -10.67 8.21
N SER A 166 -22.44 -9.51 7.80
CA SER A 166 -23.24 -8.36 7.38
C SER A 166 -23.67 -8.43 5.90
N GLY A 167 -23.15 -9.38 5.13
CA GLY A 167 -23.32 -9.44 3.67
C GLY A 167 -22.43 -8.46 2.89
N SER A 168 -21.66 -7.59 3.58
CA SER A 168 -20.70 -6.67 2.99
C SER A 168 -19.30 -6.96 3.51
N SER A 169 -18.40 -7.39 2.61
CA SER A 169 -17.01 -7.66 2.98
C SER A 169 -16.27 -6.45 3.54
N LEU A 170 -16.60 -5.24 3.10
CA LEU A 170 -16.01 -4.00 3.61
C LEU A 170 -16.48 -3.70 5.04
N LEU A 171 -17.78 -3.84 5.29
CA LEU A 171 -18.33 -3.62 6.64
C LEU A 171 -17.85 -4.68 7.62
N ASP A 172 -17.79 -5.94 7.19
CA ASP A 172 -17.25 -7.03 8.01
C ASP A 172 -15.79 -6.76 8.38
N ALA A 173 -14.97 -6.34 7.41
CA ALA A 173 -13.58 -5.98 7.67
C ALA A 173 -13.47 -4.78 8.63
N ALA A 174 -14.27 -3.73 8.45
CA ALA A 174 -14.28 -2.56 9.33
C ALA A 174 -14.61 -2.96 10.78
N ARG A 175 -15.64 -3.79 10.98
CA ARG A 175 -16.01 -4.33 12.30
C ARG A 175 -14.88 -5.18 12.90
N GLY A 176 -14.25 -6.02 12.09
CA GLY A 176 -13.13 -6.85 12.53
C GLY A 176 -11.91 -6.03 12.94
N VAL A 177 -11.56 -4.98 12.20
CA VAL A 177 -10.50 -4.03 12.58
C VAL A 177 -10.82 -3.34 13.90
N HIS A 178 -12.05 -2.82 14.05
CA HIS A 178 -12.46 -2.18 15.28
C HIS A 178 -12.35 -3.13 16.47
N ALA A 179 -12.89 -4.35 16.34
CA ALA A 179 -12.85 -5.35 17.41
C ALA A 179 -11.41 -5.77 17.76
N TRP A 180 -10.53 -5.95 16.76
CA TRP A 180 -9.12 -6.24 16.98
C TRP A 180 -8.43 -5.15 17.82
N LEU A 181 -8.63 -3.88 17.44
CA LEU A 181 -8.04 -2.74 18.14
C LEU A 181 -8.65 -2.52 19.53
N ASP A 182 -9.95 -2.73 19.70
CA ASP A 182 -10.64 -2.63 21.01
C ASP A 182 -10.12 -3.68 21.99
N GLN A 183 -9.64 -4.84 21.50
CA GLN A 183 -8.98 -5.87 22.28
C GLN A 183 -7.49 -5.61 22.54
N GLY A 184 -6.97 -4.48 22.11
CA GLY A 184 -5.56 -4.12 22.26
C GLY A 184 -4.64 -4.78 21.23
N GLY A 185 -5.18 -5.29 20.12
CA GLY A 185 -4.40 -5.84 19.02
C GLY A 185 -3.52 -4.79 18.34
N SER A 186 -2.30 -5.18 17.96
CA SER A 186 -1.34 -4.27 17.31
C SER A 186 -1.75 -3.93 15.88
N ARG A 187 -1.32 -2.74 15.39
CA ARG A 187 -1.69 -2.23 14.07
C ARG A 187 -0.99 -2.93 12.90
N PRO A 188 0.31 -3.31 12.96
CA PRO A 188 1.00 -3.89 11.81
C PRO A 188 0.36 -5.18 11.27
N PRO A 189 0.04 -6.20 12.09
CA PRO A 189 -0.56 -7.44 11.60
C PRO A 189 -1.96 -7.22 11.02
N ILE A 190 -2.81 -6.37 11.62
CA ILE A 190 -4.17 -6.14 11.09
C ILE A 190 -4.13 -5.40 9.75
N ARG A 191 -3.18 -4.48 9.55
CA ARG A 191 -2.95 -3.80 8.27
C ARG A 191 -2.51 -4.79 7.19
N ALA A 192 -1.59 -5.70 7.50
CA ALA A 192 -1.16 -6.75 6.57
C ALA A 192 -2.31 -7.73 6.26
N ALA A 193 -3.07 -8.13 7.28
CA ALA A 193 -4.24 -8.99 7.14
C ALA A 193 -5.32 -8.38 6.23
N LEU A 194 -5.58 -7.07 6.33
CA LEU A 194 -6.52 -6.37 5.45
C LEU A 194 -6.14 -6.54 3.98
N VAL A 195 -4.88 -6.34 3.62
CA VAL A 195 -4.42 -6.50 2.23
C VAL A 195 -4.73 -7.91 1.71
N ARG A 196 -4.53 -8.93 2.54
CA ARG A 196 -4.84 -10.33 2.20
C ARG A 196 -6.34 -10.58 2.10
N VAL A 197 -7.13 -9.96 2.98
CA VAL A 197 -8.60 -10.07 2.96
C VAL A 197 -9.17 -9.45 1.69
N TRP A 198 -8.67 -8.29 1.24
CA TRP A 198 -9.10 -7.69 -0.02
C TRP A 198 -8.90 -8.63 -1.21
N MET A 199 -7.74 -9.30 -1.27
CA MET A 199 -7.43 -10.30 -2.30
C MET A 199 -8.34 -11.53 -2.20
N ARG A 200 -8.48 -12.10 -1.00
CA ARG A 200 -9.28 -13.31 -0.75
C ARG A 200 -10.76 -13.09 -1.04
N ARG A 201 -11.30 -11.92 -0.69
CA ARG A 201 -12.68 -11.52 -0.94
C ARG A 201 -12.90 -11.00 -2.37
N ARG A 202 -11.86 -10.99 -3.20
CA ARG A 202 -11.88 -10.52 -4.59
C ARG A 202 -12.38 -9.07 -4.73
N LEU A 203 -12.09 -8.25 -3.74
CA LEU A 203 -12.30 -6.80 -3.81
C LEU A 203 -11.19 -6.13 -4.62
N LEU A 204 -10.00 -6.73 -4.60
CA LEU A 204 -8.84 -6.31 -5.38
C LEU A 204 -8.18 -7.55 -6.00
N CYS A 205 -7.73 -7.45 -7.25
CA CYS A 205 -6.97 -8.49 -7.96
C CYS A 205 -5.47 -8.43 -7.65
N VAL A 206 -5.00 -7.37 -7.00
CA VAL A 206 -3.59 -7.15 -6.63
C VAL A 206 -3.47 -6.61 -5.20
N PRO A 207 -2.36 -6.87 -4.49
CA PRO A 207 -2.20 -6.50 -3.08
C PRO A 207 -1.90 -5.00 -2.92
N VAL A 208 -2.89 -4.15 -3.15
CA VAL A 208 -2.82 -2.73 -2.83
C VAL A 208 -3.06 -2.54 -1.34
N PRO A 209 -2.18 -1.83 -0.62
CA PRO A 209 -2.24 -1.69 0.83
C PRO A 209 -3.26 -0.63 1.29
N LEU A 210 -4.54 -0.87 1.04
CA LEU A 210 -5.63 -0.03 1.53
C LEU A 210 -5.94 -0.42 2.98
N THR A 211 -5.63 0.45 3.93
CA THR A 211 -5.66 0.15 5.37
C THR A 211 -6.33 1.24 6.21
N GLY A 212 -6.80 2.31 5.57
CA GLY A 212 -7.52 3.40 6.20
C GLY A 212 -6.74 4.14 7.30
N PRO A 213 -5.46 4.53 7.09
CA PRO A 213 -4.63 5.08 8.16
C PRO A 213 -5.23 6.33 8.80
N LYS A 214 -5.94 7.17 8.05
CA LYS A 214 -6.61 8.38 8.59
C LYS A 214 -7.57 8.06 9.73
N ALA A 215 -8.26 6.93 9.69
CA ALA A 215 -9.19 6.50 10.74
C ALA A 215 -8.50 6.02 12.03
N LEU A 216 -7.19 5.87 11.99
CA LEU A 216 -6.36 5.45 13.12
C LEU A 216 -5.62 6.65 13.78
N ALA A 217 -5.91 7.88 13.36
CA ALA A 217 -5.34 9.07 13.95
C ALA A 217 -5.89 9.29 15.38
N ALA A 218 -5.11 9.96 16.23
CA ALA A 218 -5.40 10.10 17.65
C ALA A 218 -6.65 10.97 17.95
N ASP A 219 -7.02 11.83 17.04
CA ASP A 219 -8.18 12.75 17.12
C ASP A 219 -9.49 12.12 16.62
N VAL A 220 -9.45 10.89 16.08
CA VAL A 220 -10.63 10.20 15.57
C VAL A 220 -11.41 9.52 16.70
N PRO A 221 -12.74 9.73 16.81
CA PRO A 221 -13.55 9.05 17.81
C PRO A 221 -13.53 7.53 17.58
N PHE A 222 -13.28 6.76 18.65
CA PHE A 222 -13.15 5.29 18.55
C PHE A 222 -14.44 4.53 18.94
N GLN A 223 -15.56 5.24 19.21
CA GLN A 223 -16.83 4.56 19.42
C GLN A 223 -17.27 3.85 18.13
N HIS A 224 -17.68 2.60 18.25
CA HIS A 224 -17.97 1.71 17.11
C HIS A 224 -18.82 2.38 16.02
N ASP A 225 -19.97 2.96 16.37
CA ASP A 225 -20.90 3.51 15.38
C ASP A 225 -20.40 4.81 14.72
N ALA A 226 -19.60 5.58 15.43
CA ALA A 226 -18.98 6.79 14.90
C ALA A 226 -17.73 6.46 14.05
N TRP A 227 -16.98 5.44 14.44
CA TRP A 227 -15.72 5.06 13.80
C TRP A 227 -15.92 4.34 12.46
N LEU A 228 -16.94 3.47 12.35
CA LEU A 228 -17.16 2.66 11.15
C LEU A 228 -17.26 3.48 9.85
N PRO A 229 -18.11 4.53 9.77
CA PRO A 229 -18.17 5.34 8.56
C PRO A 229 -16.85 6.06 8.29
N ILE A 230 -16.14 6.54 9.31
CA ILE A 230 -14.85 7.22 9.15
C ILE A 230 -13.80 6.26 8.57
N PHE A 231 -13.76 5.02 9.03
CA PHE A 231 -12.84 4.03 8.50
C PHE A 231 -13.14 3.66 7.05
N LEU A 232 -14.41 3.46 6.72
CA LEU A 232 -14.85 3.14 5.35
C LEU A 232 -14.57 4.31 4.40
N ASP A 233 -14.80 5.53 4.85
CA ASP A 233 -14.49 6.74 4.11
C ASP A 233 -12.98 6.91 3.91
N ALA A 234 -12.17 6.62 4.94
CA ALA A 234 -10.72 6.63 4.84
C ALA A 234 -10.19 5.59 3.83
N LEU A 235 -10.83 4.42 3.73
CA LEU A 235 -10.53 3.42 2.70
C LEU A 235 -10.89 3.91 1.28
N ALA A 236 -12.04 4.59 1.14
CA ALA A 236 -12.45 5.17 -0.14
C ALA A 236 -11.46 6.24 -0.61
N ASP A 237 -11.12 7.18 0.27
CA ASP A 237 -10.12 8.21 0.00
C ASP A 237 -8.76 7.62 -0.39
N GLU A 238 -8.31 6.58 0.33
CA GLU A 238 -7.04 5.92 0.05
C GLU A 238 -7.06 5.23 -1.32
N ALA A 239 -8.19 4.62 -1.71
CA ALA A 239 -8.36 4.03 -3.03
C ALA A 239 -8.42 5.07 -4.15
N ASP A 240 -9.08 6.20 -3.93
CA ASP A 240 -9.14 7.30 -4.90
C ASP A 240 -7.77 7.99 -5.05
N ASP A 241 -7.03 8.22 -3.96
CA ASP A 241 -5.64 8.71 -3.97
C ASP A 241 -4.72 7.74 -4.75
N ALA A 242 -4.90 6.43 -4.56
CA ALA A 242 -4.15 5.40 -5.25
C ALA A 242 -4.43 5.41 -6.76
N LEU A 243 -5.70 5.58 -7.15
CA LEU A 243 -6.11 5.69 -8.54
C LEU A 243 -5.53 6.95 -9.19
N GLN A 244 -5.56 8.08 -8.48
CA GLN A 244 -4.95 9.32 -8.96
C GLN A 244 -3.43 9.17 -9.17
N LEU A 245 -2.73 8.52 -8.23
CA LEU A 245 -1.30 8.21 -8.39
C LEU A 245 -1.05 7.38 -9.65
N LEU A 246 -1.89 6.36 -9.92
CA LEU A 246 -1.76 5.54 -11.13
C LEU A 246 -1.91 6.35 -12.42
N PHE A 247 -2.90 7.24 -12.49
CA PHE A 247 -3.09 8.12 -13.65
C PHE A 247 -1.94 9.12 -13.83
N ASP A 248 -1.42 9.67 -12.74
CA ASP A 248 -0.25 10.54 -12.78
C ASP A 248 1.00 9.80 -13.26
N MET A 249 1.20 8.58 -12.77
CA MET A 249 2.28 7.70 -13.23
C MET A 249 2.15 7.40 -14.72
N GLU A 250 0.97 7.01 -15.18
CA GLU A 250 0.73 6.67 -16.59
C GLU A 250 0.99 7.87 -17.49
N ARG A 251 0.40 9.03 -17.18
CA ARG A 251 0.59 10.26 -17.95
C ARG A 251 2.06 10.63 -18.08
N ARG A 252 2.81 10.64 -16.99
CA ARG A 252 4.23 10.99 -16.99
C ARG A 252 5.09 9.94 -17.68
N TRP A 253 4.81 8.69 -17.48
CA TRP A 253 5.50 7.60 -18.12
C TRP A 253 5.30 7.58 -19.64
N VAL A 254 4.06 7.75 -20.14
CA VAL A 254 3.75 7.82 -21.57
C VAL A 254 4.48 9.01 -22.21
N SER A 255 4.43 10.19 -21.57
CA SER A 255 5.14 11.37 -22.04
C SER A 255 6.66 11.15 -22.11
N ALA A 256 7.25 10.59 -21.06
CA ALA A 256 8.67 10.30 -21.02
C ALA A 256 9.09 9.26 -22.08
N ARG A 257 8.29 8.21 -22.29
CA ARG A 257 8.55 7.21 -23.35
C ARG A 257 8.46 7.81 -24.74
N ALA A 258 7.48 8.68 -25.00
CA ALA A 258 7.37 9.38 -26.27
C ALA A 258 8.60 10.25 -26.55
N ALA A 259 9.12 10.95 -25.55
CA ALA A 259 10.32 11.78 -25.67
C ALA A 259 11.60 10.98 -25.99
N VAL A 260 11.64 9.68 -25.70
CA VAL A 260 12.79 8.82 -26.02
C VAL A 260 12.56 7.87 -27.20
N ALA A 261 11.36 7.85 -27.80
CA ALA A 261 10.98 6.90 -28.85
C ALA A 261 11.82 7.00 -30.12
N GLY A 262 12.34 8.19 -30.47
CA GLY A 262 13.20 8.41 -31.65
C GLY A 262 14.64 7.90 -31.53
N ARG A 263 15.02 7.32 -30.37
CA ARG A 263 16.38 6.81 -30.17
C ARG A 263 16.56 5.43 -30.83
N ARG A 264 17.82 5.05 -31.10
CA ARG A 264 18.14 3.76 -31.73
C ARG A 264 17.45 2.61 -31.01
N ARG A 265 17.00 1.59 -31.76
CA ARG A 265 16.32 0.39 -31.26
C ARG A 265 17.08 -0.35 -30.13
N THR A 266 18.42 -0.28 -30.15
CA THR A 266 19.29 -0.87 -29.13
C THR A 266 19.47 0.02 -27.89
N SER A 267 18.88 1.23 -27.86
CA SER A 267 19.01 2.15 -26.74
C SER A 267 18.30 1.62 -25.50
N ARG A 268 18.96 1.67 -24.35
CA ARG A 268 18.38 1.35 -23.05
C ARG A 268 17.54 2.49 -22.47
N ALA A 269 17.30 3.59 -23.23
CA ALA A 269 16.59 4.76 -22.77
C ALA A 269 15.15 4.46 -22.36
N VAL A 270 14.45 3.64 -23.12
CA VAL A 270 13.05 3.24 -22.80
C VAL A 270 13.00 2.45 -21.48
N LEU A 271 13.92 1.49 -21.33
CA LEU A 271 13.98 0.71 -20.09
C LEU A 271 14.36 1.57 -18.87
N ALA A 272 15.24 2.58 -19.08
CA ALA A 272 15.58 3.54 -18.02
C ALA A 272 14.36 4.36 -17.58
N VAL A 273 13.50 4.80 -18.52
CA VAL A 273 12.22 5.46 -18.21
C VAL A 273 11.31 4.55 -17.42
N ASP A 274 11.24 3.26 -17.75
CA ASP A 274 10.40 2.29 -17.04
C ASP A 274 10.86 2.10 -15.58
N VAL A 275 12.18 2.03 -15.34
CA VAL A 275 12.75 1.97 -13.98
C VAL A 275 12.48 3.26 -13.20
N LEU A 276 12.60 4.43 -13.86
CA LEU A 276 12.31 5.72 -13.25
C LEU A 276 10.82 5.88 -12.90
N ALA A 277 9.92 5.26 -13.66
CA ALA A 277 8.51 5.23 -13.30
C ALA A 277 8.24 4.43 -12.02
N ALA A 278 9.00 3.35 -11.78
CA ALA A 278 8.87 2.53 -10.57
C ALA A 278 9.47 3.19 -9.33
N ALA A 279 10.69 3.71 -9.43
CA ALA A 279 11.39 4.27 -8.28
C ALA A 279 11.02 5.75 -8.06
N PRO A 280 10.66 6.16 -6.82
CA PRO A 280 10.45 7.56 -6.50
C PRO A 280 11.71 8.42 -6.79
N LEU A 281 12.86 7.94 -6.33
CA LEU A 281 14.17 8.49 -6.62
C LEU A 281 15.14 7.34 -6.88
N LEU A 282 16.14 7.58 -7.73
CA LEU A 282 17.23 6.64 -7.92
C LEU A 282 18.55 7.35 -8.27
N SER A 283 19.64 6.65 -7.97
CA SER A 283 21.01 7.06 -8.34
C SER A 283 21.43 6.45 -9.68
N ALA A 284 22.46 7.03 -10.31
CA ALA A 284 23.03 6.45 -11.52
C ALA A 284 23.56 5.02 -11.29
N THR A 285 24.03 4.70 -10.08
CA THR A 285 24.48 3.35 -9.71
C THR A 285 23.30 2.37 -9.68
N THR A 286 22.19 2.75 -9.07
CA THR A 286 20.97 1.93 -9.00
C THR A 286 20.37 1.73 -10.40
N LEU A 287 20.33 2.80 -11.23
CA LEU A 287 19.87 2.69 -12.60
C LEU A 287 20.76 1.74 -13.42
N ALA A 288 22.09 1.90 -13.33
CA ALA A 288 23.04 1.06 -14.03
C ALA A 288 22.83 -0.43 -13.72
N ALA A 289 22.68 -0.76 -12.44
CA ALA A 289 22.40 -2.13 -11.99
C ALA A 289 21.04 -2.65 -12.51
N ALA A 290 20.00 -1.81 -12.47
CA ALA A 290 18.64 -2.20 -12.88
C ALA A 290 18.51 -2.49 -14.38
N ILE A 291 19.23 -1.74 -15.25
CA ILE A 291 19.14 -1.90 -16.71
C ILE A 291 20.36 -2.63 -17.33
N GLY A 292 21.32 -3.08 -16.54
CA GLY A 292 22.45 -3.85 -16.99
C GLY A 292 23.43 -3.04 -17.87
N VAL A 293 23.77 -1.81 -17.45
CA VAL A 293 24.74 -0.94 -18.15
C VAL A 293 25.85 -0.45 -17.20
N SER A 294 26.90 0.15 -17.76
CA SER A 294 27.91 0.80 -16.93
C SER A 294 27.37 2.05 -16.26
N VAL A 295 27.90 2.39 -15.08
CA VAL A 295 27.55 3.64 -14.36
C VAL A 295 27.78 4.88 -15.21
N LYS A 296 28.87 4.90 -16.01
CA LYS A 296 29.15 5.99 -16.94
C LYS A 296 28.04 6.17 -17.99
N HIS A 297 27.52 5.05 -18.51
CA HIS A 297 26.42 5.08 -19.46
C HIS A 297 25.10 5.54 -18.80
N ALA A 298 24.82 5.08 -17.59
CA ALA A 298 23.65 5.53 -16.81
C ALA A 298 23.72 7.03 -16.51
N ILE A 299 24.89 7.59 -16.17
CA ILE A 299 25.09 9.03 -16.00
C ILE A 299 24.75 9.77 -17.29
N ALA A 300 25.31 9.33 -18.42
CA ALA A 300 25.04 9.95 -19.72
C ALA A 300 23.56 9.91 -20.13
N LEU A 301 22.85 8.81 -19.79
CA LEU A 301 21.40 8.71 -20.00
C LEU A 301 20.64 9.73 -19.12
N LEU A 302 20.98 9.80 -17.83
CA LEU A 302 20.31 10.70 -16.89
C LEU A 302 20.58 12.18 -17.20
N ASP A 303 21.81 12.53 -17.61
CA ASP A 303 22.14 13.88 -18.06
C ASP A 303 21.36 14.25 -19.32
N GLY A 304 21.25 13.33 -20.28
CA GLY A 304 20.42 13.51 -21.45
C GLY A 304 18.92 13.62 -21.14
N PHE A 305 18.43 12.92 -20.13
CA PHE A 305 17.03 13.03 -19.68
C PHE A 305 16.79 14.33 -18.91
N LEU A 306 17.75 14.79 -18.14
CA LEU A 306 17.69 16.08 -17.45
C LEU A 306 17.63 17.23 -18.46
N ALA A 307 18.49 17.21 -19.48
CA ALA A 307 18.48 18.20 -20.55
C ALA A 307 17.17 18.20 -21.36
N ALA A 308 16.52 17.04 -21.47
CA ALA A 308 15.23 16.90 -22.15
C ALA A 308 14.02 17.15 -21.25
N GLY A 309 14.20 17.50 -19.98
CA GLY A 309 13.10 17.71 -19.02
C GLY A 309 12.31 16.44 -18.65
N ILE A 310 12.88 15.24 -18.90
CA ILE A 310 12.24 13.95 -18.58
C ILE A 310 12.40 13.62 -17.08
N VAL A 311 13.52 14.01 -16.49
CA VAL A 311 13.83 13.81 -15.08
C VAL A 311 14.20 15.12 -14.41
N VAL A 312 14.03 15.14 -13.09
CA VAL A 312 14.55 16.19 -12.20
C VAL A 312 15.67 15.63 -11.34
N GLU A 313 16.69 16.46 -11.11
CA GLU A 313 17.73 16.18 -10.13
C GLU A 313 17.38 16.86 -8.82
N VAL A 314 17.22 16.08 -7.74
CA VAL A 314 16.63 16.54 -6.47
C VAL A 314 17.66 16.82 -5.37
N THR A 315 18.94 16.56 -5.61
CA THR A 315 19.99 16.67 -4.58
C THR A 315 20.86 17.91 -4.69
N HIS A 316 20.90 18.53 -5.87
CA HIS A 316 21.75 19.70 -6.19
C HIS A 316 23.22 19.52 -5.78
N ARG A 317 23.79 18.31 -6.03
CA ARG A 317 25.15 17.94 -5.65
C ARG A 317 25.99 17.53 -6.86
N ALA A 318 27.30 17.82 -6.80
CA ALA A 318 28.22 17.38 -7.84
C ALA A 318 28.45 15.84 -7.85
N LYS A 319 28.29 15.18 -6.69
CA LYS A 319 28.48 13.72 -6.54
C LYS A 319 27.26 13.11 -5.87
N ARG A 320 26.94 11.85 -6.24
CA ARG A 320 25.79 11.09 -5.73
C ARG A 320 24.47 11.84 -5.93
N ARG A 321 24.22 12.22 -7.19
CA ARG A 321 22.94 12.83 -7.57
C ARG A 321 21.82 11.80 -7.53
N LEU A 322 20.64 12.24 -7.09
CA LEU A 322 19.40 11.47 -7.17
C LEU A 322 18.48 12.10 -8.20
N PHE A 323 17.84 11.26 -8.96
CA PHE A 323 16.94 11.63 -10.05
C PHE A 323 15.59 10.96 -9.85
N GLY A 324 14.53 11.65 -10.23
CA GLY A 324 13.21 11.09 -10.33
C GLY A 324 12.52 11.55 -11.59
N LEU A 325 11.48 10.83 -12.00
CA LEU A 325 10.69 11.20 -13.18
C LEU A 325 10.00 12.54 -12.94
N GLU A 326 10.03 13.42 -13.94
CA GLU A 326 9.39 14.75 -13.85
C GLU A 326 7.92 14.62 -13.45
N GLY A 327 7.51 15.40 -12.43
CA GLY A 327 6.16 15.40 -11.87
C GLY A 327 5.78 14.18 -11.04
N LEU A 328 6.72 13.21 -10.82
CA LEU A 328 6.57 12.07 -9.91
C LEU A 328 7.67 11.99 -8.86
N ALA A 329 8.73 12.78 -8.99
CA ALA A 329 9.79 12.86 -8.02
C ALA A 329 9.29 13.54 -6.75
N PRO A 330 9.50 12.98 -5.55
CA PRO A 330 9.25 13.70 -4.32
C PRO A 330 10.27 14.85 -4.22
N LEU A 331 9.76 16.07 -4.19
CA LEU A 331 10.57 17.26 -3.99
C LEU A 331 10.69 17.53 -2.50
N ARG A 332 11.86 17.99 -2.08
CA ARG A 332 12.05 18.43 -0.70
C ARG A 332 11.36 19.78 -0.52
N GLU A 333 10.47 19.90 0.45
CA GLU A 333 9.72 21.12 0.72
C GLU A 333 10.64 22.32 1.07
N GLN A 334 11.82 22.04 1.63
CA GLN A 334 12.83 23.06 1.96
C GLN A 334 14.18 22.68 1.35
N VAL A 335 14.49 23.23 0.20
CA VAL A 335 15.81 23.14 -0.41
C VAL A 335 16.65 24.29 0.12
N SER A 336 17.48 24.02 1.15
CA SER A 336 18.55 24.95 1.48
C SER A 336 19.61 24.87 0.38
N PRO A 337 19.98 26.00 -0.26
CA PRO A 337 21.04 26.00 -1.26
C PRO A 337 22.33 25.45 -0.64
N PRO A 338 23.18 24.75 -1.43
CA PRO A 338 24.44 24.24 -0.92
C PRO A 338 25.28 25.40 -0.41
N ARG A 339 25.61 25.40 0.88
CA ARG A 339 26.55 26.39 1.43
C ARG A 339 27.87 26.24 0.69
N ARG A 340 28.29 27.28 -0.04
CA ARG A 340 29.67 27.37 -0.51
C ARG A 340 30.58 27.28 0.70
N PRO A 341 31.60 26.41 0.73
CA PRO A 341 32.61 26.44 1.77
C PRO A 341 33.24 27.84 1.78
N GLU A 342 33.27 28.47 2.93
CA GLU A 342 33.99 29.74 3.06
C GLU A 342 35.46 29.51 2.66
N PRO A 343 36.00 30.34 1.77
CA PRO A 343 37.41 30.24 1.41
C PRO A 343 38.25 30.46 2.68
N GLY A 344 39.07 29.50 3.09
CA GLY A 344 40.01 29.64 4.21
C GLY A 344 39.76 28.76 5.43
N ARG A 345 38.64 28.09 5.58
CA ARG A 345 38.45 27.08 6.65
C ARG A 345 39.06 25.74 6.22
N GLY A 346 40.16 25.37 6.86
CA GLY A 346 40.87 24.10 6.69
C GLY A 346 39.93 22.91 6.81
N ARG A 347 40.09 21.95 5.89
CA ARG A 347 39.37 20.69 5.86
C ARG A 347 39.84 19.78 7.02
N GLY A 348 39.40 20.05 8.22
CA GLY A 348 39.40 19.04 9.27
C GLY A 348 38.33 18.00 8.92
N ARG A 349 38.73 16.80 8.51
CA ARG A 349 37.83 15.65 8.34
C ARG A 349 37.37 15.23 9.73
N PRO A 350 36.10 15.38 10.12
CA PRO A 350 35.63 14.82 11.38
C PRO A 350 35.82 13.30 11.33
N PRO A 351 36.19 12.65 12.45
CA PRO A 351 36.37 11.22 12.52
C PRO A 351 35.08 10.52 12.03
N ILE A 352 35.28 9.57 11.14
CA ILE A 352 34.18 8.71 10.64
C ILE A 352 33.81 7.79 11.81
N GLN A 353 32.74 8.13 12.53
CA GLN A 353 32.07 7.11 13.33
C GLN A 353 31.48 6.09 12.36
N ASN A 354 32.13 4.92 12.30
CA ASN A 354 31.57 3.75 11.65
C ASN A 354 30.34 3.31 12.46
N ILE A 355 29.18 3.91 12.14
CA ILE A 355 27.93 3.29 12.50
C ILE A 355 27.83 2.08 11.59
N ALA A 356 27.88 0.88 12.21
CA ALA A 356 27.68 -0.38 11.53
C ALA A 356 26.50 -0.23 10.58
N ALA A 357 26.69 -0.58 9.31
CA ALA A 357 25.63 -0.60 8.33
C ALA A 357 24.68 -1.71 8.75
N ASP A 358 23.61 -1.33 9.45
CA ASP A 358 22.48 -2.20 9.70
C ASP A 358 21.94 -2.59 8.32
N THR A 359 22.17 -3.85 7.97
CA THR A 359 21.75 -4.43 6.68
C THR A 359 20.24 -4.73 6.76
N THR A 360 19.45 -3.70 7.00
CA THR A 360 18.00 -3.83 6.79
C THR A 360 17.79 -4.08 5.31
N ALA A 361 17.17 -5.20 4.97
CA ALA A 361 16.95 -5.60 3.59
C ALA A 361 16.32 -4.44 2.80
N ARG A 362 17.08 -3.90 1.85
CA ARG A 362 16.64 -2.79 1.01
C ARG A 362 15.49 -3.27 0.15
N PRO A 363 14.32 -2.59 0.13
CA PRO A 363 13.26 -2.94 -0.80
C PRO A 363 13.79 -2.95 -2.22
N GLN A 364 13.72 -4.11 -2.88
CA GLN A 364 14.19 -4.25 -4.26
C GLN A 364 13.19 -3.60 -5.21
N LEU A 365 13.72 -2.98 -6.26
CA LEU A 365 12.88 -2.50 -7.37
C LEU A 365 12.14 -3.68 -7.99
N PRO A 366 10.82 -3.53 -8.27
CA PRO A 366 10.06 -4.60 -8.87
C PRO A 366 10.59 -4.92 -10.27
N PRO A 367 10.62 -6.19 -10.68
CA PRO A 367 10.90 -6.53 -12.06
C PRO A 367 9.78 -5.96 -12.93
N LEU A 368 10.14 -5.07 -13.84
CA LEU A 368 9.22 -4.57 -14.86
C LEU A 368 9.23 -5.58 -16.01
N GLY A 369 8.12 -6.27 -16.20
CA GLY A 369 7.90 -7.12 -17.35
C GLY A 369 7.90 -6.33 -18.67
N PRO A 370 7.99 -7.00 -19.82
CA PRO A 370 7.87 -6.35 -21.11
C PRO A 370 6.53 -5.63 -21.18
N ILE A 371 6.58 -4.33 -21.52
CA ILE A 371 5.38 -3.49 -21.61
C ILE A 371 4.79 -3.70 -22.99
N GLU A 372 3.72 -4.46 -23.06
CA GLU A 372 2.93 -4.58 -24.29
C GLU A 372 2.23 -3.24 -24.59
N ARG A 373 2.34 -2.80 -25.84
CA ARG A 373 1.56 -1.65 -26.30
C ARG A 373 0.09 -2.07 -26.29
N ARG A 374 -0.67 -1.52 -25.37
CA ARG A 374 -2.12 -1.64 -25.40
C ARG A 374 -2.67 -0.58 -26.35
N SER A 375 -3.35 -1.01 -27.39
CA SER A 375 -4.35 -0.16 -28.01
C SER A 375 -5.51 -0.09 -27.03
N LEU A 376 -5.78 1.09 -26.49
CA LEU A 376 -6.95 1.31 -25.65
C LEU A 376 -8.16 1.28 -26.58
N ASP A 377 -8.81 0.14 -26.65
CA ASP A 377 -10.13 0.03 -27.27
C ASP A 377 -11.17 0.42 -26.22
N TYR A 378 -11.80 1.55 -26.45
CA TYR A 378 -12.86 2.06 -25.58
C TYR A 378 -14.23 1.49 -25.89
N SER A 379 -14.35 0.57 -26.88
CA SER A 379 -15.64 -0.03 -27.25
C SER A 379 -16.31 -0.77 -26.09
N ASP A 380 -15.51 -1.32 -25.18
CA ASP A 380 -16.02 -2.03 -24.01
C ASP A 380 -16.35 -1.11 -22.81
N LEU A 381 -16.00 0.18 -22.86
CA LEU A 381 -16.20 1.09 -21.74
C LEU A 381 -17.67 1.22 -21.36
N ALA A 382 -18.56 1.35 -22.37
CA ALA A 382 -20.00 1.43 -22.15
C ALA A 382 -20.55 0.15 -21.49
N HIS A 383 -20.05 -1.03 -21.90
CA HIS A 383 -20.40 -2.30 -21.30
C HIS A 383 -19.96 -2.40 -19.83
N TRP A 384 -18.74 -2.00 -19.53
CA TRP A 384 -18.22 -2.02 -18.17
C TRP A 384 -18.88 -1.00 -17.26
N MET A 385 -19.23 0.18 -17.76
CA MET A 385 -20.02 1.16 -17.01
C MET A 385 -21.43 0.60 -16.71
N ALA A 386 -22.09 -0.03 -17.68
CA ALA A 386 -23.39 -0.66 -17.46
C ALA A 386 -23.29 -1.79 -16.43
N HIS A 387 -22.25 -2.59 -16.45
CA HIS A 387 -22.01 -3.65 -15.47
C HIS A 387 -21.75 -3.06 -14.06
N ALA A 388 -20.94 -2.02 -13.93
CA ALA A 388 -20.70 -1.32 -12.66
C ALA A 388 -22.01 -0.74 -12.09
N ASP A 389 -22.84 -0.11 -12.93
CA ASP A 389 -24.15 0.38 -12.56
C ASP A 389 -25.13 -0.74 -12.15
N GLN A 390 -25.02 -1.91 -12.76
CA GLN A 390 -25.82 -3.07 -12.40
C GLN A 390 -25.40 -3.63 -11.03
N VAL A 391 -24.10 -3.71 -10.76
CA VAL A 391 -23.57 -4.12 -9.46
C VAL A 391 -23.99 -3.13 -8.38
N ALA A 392 -23.88 -1.84 -8.62
CA ALA A 392 -24.31 -0.80 -7.69
C ALA A 392 -25.82 -0.90 -7.39
N ARG A 393 -26.66 -1.09 -8.42
CA ARG A 393 -28.11 -1.27 -8.27
C ARG A 393 -28.47 -2.54 -7.50
N THR A 394 -27.79 -3.65 -7.75
CA THR A 394 -28.05 -4.91 -7.02
C THR A 394 -27.63 -4.79 -5.56
N THR A 395 -26.50 -4.15 -5.27
CA THR A 395 -26.05 -3.88 -3.91
C THR A 395 -27.03 -2.96 -3.17
N ARG A 396 -27.50 -1.89 -3.83
CA ARG A 396 -28.51 -0.98 -3.25
C ARG A 396 -29.80 -1.71 -2.92
N ARG A 397 -30.35 -2.54 -3.83
CA ARG A 397 -31.56 -3.34 -3.60
C ARG A 397 -31.37 -4.36 -2.47
N ALA A 398 -30.18 -4.96 -2.34
CA ALA A 398 -29.88 -5.86 -1.25
C ALA A 398 -29.88 -5.13 0.10
N LEU A 399 -29.29 -3.92 0.15
CA LEU A 399 -29.30 -3.06 1.34
C LEU A 399 -30.71 -2.57 1.69
N GLU A 400 -31.51 -2.16 0.69
CA GLU A 400 -32.92 -1.75 0.91
C GLU A 400 -33.78 -2.90 1.47
N ARG A 401 -33.56 -4.14 1.02
CA ARG A 401 -34.23 -5.32 1.59
C ARG A 401 -33.85 -5.57 3.04
N LEU A 402 -32.60 -5.34 3.40
CA LEU A 402 -32.11 -5.46 4.78
C LEU A 402 -32.70 -4.36 5.68
N THR A 403 -32.90 -3.15 5.16
CA THR A 403 -33.47 -2.04 5.91
C THR A 403 -35.01 -2.16 6.06
N LEU A 404 -35.72 -2.66 5.04
CA LEU A 404 -37.15 -2.86 5.05
C LEU A 404 -37.59 -4.12 5.82
N GLY A 405 -36.73 -5.13 5.94
CA GLY A 405 -36.98 -6.34 6.72
C GLY A 405 -36.95 -6.17 8.24
N SER A 406 -36.46 -5.01 8.73
CA SER A 406 -36.34 -4.71 10.16
C SER A 406 -37.55 -3.93 10.74
N GLY A 407 -38.53 -3.58 9.93
CA GLY A 407 -39.65 -2.69 10.34
C GLY A 407 -41.02 -3.37 10.53
N ALA A 408 -41.14 -4.68 10.36
CA ALA A 408 -42.42 -5.36 10.52
C ALA A 408 -42.51 -6.10 11.88
N SER A 409 -42.96 -5.42 12.91
CA SER A 409 -43.57 -6.09 14.07
C SER A 409 -44.86 -6.77 13.62
N PRO A 410 -45.12 -8.04 13.96
CA PRO A 410 -46.34 -8.69 13.68
C PRO A 410 -47.33 -8.44 14.84
N GLU A 411 -48.19 -7.44 14.72
CA GLU A 411 -49.45 -7.46 15.46
C GLU A 411 -50.59 -7.88 14.50
N GLY A 412 -51.19 -9.03 14.84
CA GLY A 412 -52.19 -9.81 14.19
C GLY A 412 -53.47 -9.13 13.71
N PRO A 413 -54.48 -9.78 13.22
CA PRO A 413 -55.11 -10.96 13.85
C PRO A 413 -55.31 -12.16 12.92
N VAL A 414 -55.47 -13.29 13.55
CA VAL A 414 -55.98 -14.55 13.06
C VAL A 414 -57.31 -14.38 12.30
N GLN A 415 -57.33 -14.74 11.01
CA GLN A 415 -58.59 -15.16 10.36
C GLN A 415 -58.33 -16.21 9.27
N ALA A 416 -58.95 -17.35 9.54
CA ALA A 416 -59.55 -18.39 8.68
C ALA A 416 -58.96 -18.67 7.29
N ALA A 417 -58.57 -19.90 7.12
CA ALA A 417 -58.38 -20.57 5.83
C ALA A 417 -59.69 -20.68 5.03
N PRO A 418 -59.61 -20.73 3.71
CA PRO A 418 -60.37 -21.73 2.97
C PRO A 418 -59.53 -22.59 2.05
N GLN A 419 -59.80 -23.82 2.17
CA GLN A 419 -59.88 -25.01 1.29
C GLN A 419 -59.28 -24.93 -0.10
N ALA A 420 -58.59 -26.02 -0.35
CA ALA A 420 -58.07 -26.54 -1.58
C ALA A 420 -59.07 -26.57 -2.76
N GLN A 421 -58.53 -26.28 -3.94
CA GLN A 421 -59.05 -26.94 -5.17
C GLN A 421 -57.86 -27.33 -6.05
N SER A 422 -57.81 -28.62 -6.27
CA SER A 422 -57.05 -29.36 -7.21
C SER A 422 -57.36 -28.95 -8.65
N GLY A 423 -56.33 -28.85 -9.48
CA GLY A 423 -56.46 -28.69 -10.91
C GLY A 423 -55.22 -29.27 -11.62
N VAL A 424 -55.27 -30.52 -11.83
CA VAL A 424 -54.39 -31.29 -12.75
C VAL A 424 -54.64 -30.78 -14.18
N ARG A 425 -53.56 -30.49 -14.93
CA ARG A 425 -53.50 -30.70 -16.37
C ARG A 425 -52.07 -30.92 -16.84
N THR A 426 -51.84 -32.13 -17.23
CA THR A 426 -50.87 -32.70 -18.15
C THR A 426 -51.08 -32.19 -19.57
N ASP A 427 -50.00 -31.97 -20.30
CA ASP A 427 -49.75 -32.27 -21.72
C ASP A 427 -48.30 -31.84 -22.00
N ALA A 428 -47.37 -32.65 -22.26
CA ALA A 428 -46.95 -33.61 -23.27
C ALA A 428 -46.81 -33.00 -24.69
N ALA A 429 -45.64 -33.09 -25.20
CA ALA A 429 -45.10 -33.38 -26.55
C ALA A 429 -43.88 -32.54 -26.85
N SER A 430 -42.70 -33.12 -26.97
CA SER A 430 -42.13 -33.86 -28.12
C SER A 430 -41.67 -32.96 -29.26
N GLU A 431 -40.42 -33.05 -29.56
CA GLU A 431 -39.72 -33.30 -30.85
C GLU A 431 -38.38 -32.58 -30.81
N SER A 432 -37.27 -33.23 -30.82
CA SER A 432 -36.61 -34.18 -31.73
C SER A 432 -35.84 -33.49 -32.88
N ALA A 433 -34.56 -33.85 -32.94
CA ALA A 433 -33.66 -33.91 -34.09
C ALA A 433 -33.08 -32.59 -34.64
N MET A 434 -31.82 -32.47 -35.00
CA MET A 434 -30.81 -33.27 -35.70
C MET A 434 -29.45 -32.58 -35.55
N ILE A 435 -28.42 -33.23 -35.24
CA ILE A 435 -27.29 -33.80 -36.00
C ILE A 435 -26.88 -33.00 -37.25
N GLY A 436 -25.63 -32.56 -37.23
CA GLY A 436 -24.90 -32.04 -38.37
C GLY A 436 -23.40 -31.95 -38.02
N ASP A 437 -22.70 -33.09 -38.20
CA ASP A 437 -21.24 -33.17 -38.38
C ASP A 437 -20.86 -32.44 -39.67
N GLU A 438 -19.76 -31.74 -39.66
CA GLU A 438 -18.81 -31.61 -40.78
C GLU A 438 -17.50 -30.94 -40.30
N GLU A 439 -16.47 -31.74 -40.09
CA GLU A 439 -15.11 -31.47 -40.54
C GLU A 439 -15.04 -31.98 -42.01
N PRO A 440 -14.09 -31.56 -42.88
CA PRO A 440 -12.66 -31.45 -42.63
C PRO A 440 -11.87 -30.45 -43.50
N ASP A 441 -10.56 -30.41 -43.22
CA ASP A 441 -9.36 -30.32 -44.11
C ASP A 441 -8.92 -29.01 -44.78
N ASP A 442 -7.60 -28.84 -44.55
CA ASP A 442 -6.51 -28.43 -45.48
C ASP A 442 -6.47 -26.99 -46.07
N ALA A 443 -5.50 -26.22 -45.59
CA ALA A 443 -4.34 -25.73 -46.32
C ALA A 443 -3.48 -24.80 -45.43
#